data_282192d9b3cafb361a1216a57fa19c1e
#
_entry.id   282192d9b3cafb361a1216a57fa19c1e
#
_cell.length_a   1.000
_cell.length_b   1.000
_cell.length_c   1.000
_cell.angle_alpha   90.00
_cell.angle_beta   90.00
_cell.angle_gamma   90.00
#
_symmetry.space_group_name_H-M   'P 1'
#
loop_
_entity.id
_entity.type
_entity.pdbx_description
1 polymer ?
#
loop_
_entity_poly.entity_id
_entity_poly.type
_entity_poly.pdbx_seq_one_letter_code
_entity_poly.pdbx_strand_id
1 'polypeptide(L)'
;MKSKALTPADYLKKILTARVYDVAVETPLEPARNLSRRMHNKVLLKREDQQPVRSFKLRGAYNKMAQLDAEQLARGVICASAGNHAQGVALSAH
;
A
#
# COMPACT_ATOMS: atom_id res chain seq x y z
N MET A 1 -12.44 8.26 26.17
CA MET A 1 -12.20 9.51 25.41
C MET A 1 -12.59 9.31 23.94
N LYS A 2 -13.41 10.17 23.42
CA LYS A 2 -13.64 10.18 21.96
C LYS A 2 -12.37 10.69 21.29
N SER A 3 -11.76 9.91 20.40
CA SER A 3 -10.66 10.38 19.57
C SER A 3 -11.15 11.55 18.72
N LYS A 4 -10.41 12.64 18.70
CA LYS A 4 -10.74 13.79 17.84
C LYS A 4 -10.70 13.33 16.38
N ALA A 5 -11.77 13.60 15.63
CA ALA A 5 -11.79 13.30 14.21
C ALA A 5 -10.66 14.05 13.49
N LEU A 6 -9.98 13.35 12.57
CA LEU A 6 -8.92 13.96 11.78
C LEU A 6 -9.49 14.99 10.80
N THR A 7 -8.82 16.13 10.68
CA THR A 7 -9.14 17.15 9.70
C THR A 7 -8.49 16.83 8.34
N PRO A 8 -8.93 17.44 7.23
CA PRO A 8 -8.24 17.29 5.94
C PRO A 8 -6.74 17.64 6.00
N ALA A 9 -6.36 18.63 6.79
CA ALA A 9 -4.96 19.01 6.98
C ALA A 9 -4.15 17.91 7.69
N ASP A 10 -4.76 17.21 8.67
CA ASP A 10 -4.13 16.06 9.33
C ASP A 10 -3.88 14.92 8.36
N TYR A 11 -4.84 14.63 7.48
CA TYR A 11 -4.67 13.62 6.43
C TYR A 11 -3.56 14.00 5.45
N LEU A 12 -3.53 15.26 4.99
CA LEU A 12 -2.48 15.74 4.10
C LEU A 12 -1.09 15.56 4.72
N LYS A 13 -0.94 15.95 5.99
CA LYS A 13 0.31 15.78 6.72
C LYS A 13 0.72 14.30 6.79
N LYS A 14 -0.22 13.41 7.11
CA LYS A 14 0.05 11.95 7.16
C LYS A 14 0.46 11.41 5.80
N ILE A 15 -0.17 11.84 4.71
CA ILE A 15 0.19 11.43 3.35
C ILE A 15 1.61 11.88 3.00
N LEU A 16 1.94 13.14 3.26
CA LEU A 16 3.25 13.72 2.93
C LEU A 16 4.40 13.12 3.75
N THR A 17 4.11 12.62 4.94
CA THR A 17 5.12 12.00 5.83
C THR A 17 5.10 10.47 5.81
N ALA A 18 4.22 9.86 5.02
CA ALA A 18 4.14 8.40 4.89
C ALA A 18 5.43 7.83 4.29
N ARG A 19 5.87 6.68 4.82
CA ARG A 19 7.14 6.03 4.46
C ARG A 19 6.94 4.79 3.59
N VAL A 20 5.93 4.80 2.73
CA VAL A 20 5.53 3.64 1.91
C VAL A 20 6.69 3.13 1.04
N TYR A 21 7.52 4.04 0.53
CA TYR A 21 8.66 3.70 -0.33
C TYR A 21 9.89 3.17 0.42
N ASP A 22 9.82 3.00 1.75
CA ASP A 22 10.81 2.19 2.46
C ASP A 22 10.82 0.74 1.96
N VAL A 23 9.67 0.22 1.52
CA VAL A 23 9.50 -1.16 1.06
C VAL A 23 8.85 -1.27 -0.32
N ALA A 24 7.96 -0.35 -0.68
CA ALA A 24 7.30 -0.34 -1.99
C ALA A 24 8.22 0.25 -3.06
N VAL A 25 8.04 -0.24 -4.27
CA VAL A 25 8.70 0.29 -5.48
C VAL A 25 7.72 1.22 -6.19
N GLU A 26 8.23 2.32 -6.72
CA GLU A 26 7.47 3.16 -7.64
C GLU A 26 7.37 2.44 -8.99
N THR A 27 6.26 1.73 -9.19
CA THR A 27 6.05 0.90 -10.38
C THR A 27 5.71 1.74 -11.60
N PRO A 28 6.03 1.26 -12.82
CA PRO A 28 5.72 2.00 -14.04
C PRO A 28 4.21 2.09 -14.30
N LEU A 29 3.82 3.15 -14.99
CA LEU A 29 2.51 3.31 -15.61
C LEU A 29 2.68 3.09 -17.12
N GLU A 30 2.22 1.95 -17.61
CA GLU A 30 2.46 1.49 -18.97
C GLU A 30 1.20 1.52 -19.84
N PRO A 31 1.31 1.91 -21.14
CA PRO A 31 0.18 1.79 -22.06
C PRO A 31 -0.10 0.31 -22.40
N ALA A 32 -1.35 -0.10 -22.25
CA ALA A 32 -1.85 -1.40 -22.68
C ALA A 32 -2.30 -1.31 -24.15
N ARG A 33 -1.38 -1.51 -25.08
CA ARG A 33 -1.60 -1.23 -26.51
C ARG A 33 -2.74 -2.06 -27.12
N ASN A 34 -2.75 -3.37 -26.88
CA ASN A 34 -3.78 -4.26 -27.42
C ASN A 34 -5.16 -3.98 -26.83
N LEU A 35 -5.22 -3.79 -25.51
CA LEU A 35 -6.48 -3.45 -24.83
C LEU A 35 -6.99 -2.10 -25.26
N SER A 36 -6.12 -1.10 -25.39
CA SER A 36 -6.46 0.24 -25.89
C SER A 36 -7.08 0.19 -27.27
N ARG A 37 -6.53 -0.63 -28.17
CA ARG A 37 -7.06 -0.81 -29.51
C ARG A 37 -8.44 -1.47 -29.49
N ARG A 38 -8.61 -2.52 -28.70
CA ARG A 38 -9.89 -3.24 -28.58
C ARG A 38 -10.99 -2.37 -27.97
N MET A 39 -10.63 -1.53 -27.01
CA MET A 39 -11.56 -0.66 -26.30
C MET A 39 -11.79 0.69 -26.99
N HIS A 40 -11.08 0.97 -28.09
CA HIS A 40 -11.06 2.28 -28.74
C HIS A 40 -10.82 3.42 -27.74
N ASN A 41 -9.89 3.21 -26.80
CA ASN A 41 -9.60 4.16 -25.73
C ASN A 41 -8.13 4.05 -25.33
N LYS A 42 -7.63 5.01 -24.57
CA LYS A 42 -6.30 4.96 -24.00
C LYS A 42 -6.36 4.26 -22.63
N VAL A 43 -5.86 3.05 -22.60
CA VAL A 43 -5.79 2.24 -21.35
C VAL A 43 -4.36 2.20 -20.87
N LEU A 44 -4.16 2.56 -19.61
CA LEU A 44 -2.86 2.52 -18.92
C LEU A 44 -2.93 1.52 -17.78
N LEU A 45 -1.83 0.80 -17.54
CA LEU A 45 -1.68 -0.16 -16.45
C LEU A 45 -0.66 0.37 -15.44
N LYS A 46 -1.10 0.57 -14.21
CA LYS A 46 -0.19 0.77 -13.08
C LYS A 46 0.31 -0.60 -12.63
N ARG A 47 1.58 -0.89 -12.87
CA ARG A 47 2.16 -2.23 -12.75
C ARG A 47 2.48 -2.64 -11.31
N GLU A 48 1.46 -2.70 -10.47
CA GLU A 48 1.60 -3.13 -9.06
C GLU A 48 1.88 -4.63 -8.90
N ASP A 49 1.74 -5.42 -9.95
CA ASP A 49 2.25 -6.79 -10.05
C ASP A 49 3.79 -6.87 -9.97
N GLN A 50 4.49 -5.74 -10.18
CA GLN A 50 5.95 -5.64 -10.05
C GLN A 50 6.42 -5.24 -8.65
N GLN A 51 5.52 -5.08 -7.69
CA GLN A 51 5.91 -4.96 -6.29
C GLN A 51 6.60 -6.26 -5.79
N PRO A 52 7.45 -6.19 -4.74
CA PRO A 52 8.11 -7.39 -4.19
C PRO A 52 7.16 -8.54 -3.84
N VAL A 53 5.94 -8.20 -3.39
CA VAL A 53 4.88 -9.18 -3.07
C VAL A 53 3.86 -9.36 -4.20
N ARG A 54 4.14 -8.83 -5.38
CA ARG A 54 3.33 -9.00 -6.59
C ARG A 54 1.93 -8.36 -6.53
N SER A 55 1.69 -7.43 -5.58
CA SER A 55 0.43 -6.69 -5.47
C SER A 55 0.62 -5.35 -4.77
N PHE A 56 -0.39 -4.47 -4.90
CA PHE A 56 -0.40 -3.16 -4.23
C PHE A 56 -0.63 -3.24 -2.70
N LYS A 57 -1.02 -4.39 -2.18
CA LYS A 57 -1.37 -4.58 -0.76
C LYS A 57 -0.23 -4.26 0.20
N LEU A 58 1.01 -4.36 -0.27
CA LEU A 58 2.20 -3.95 0.48
C LEU A 58 2.13 -2.49 0.94
N ARG A 59 1.59 -1.60 0.13
CA ARG A 59 1.49 -0.16 0.44
C ARG A 59 0.70 0.09 1.72
N GLY A 60 -0.52 -0.41 1.78
CA GLY A 60 -1.39 -0.24 2.96
C GLY A 60 -0.90 -0.99 4.18
N ALA A 61 -0.42 -2.22 4.01
CA ALA A 61 0.12 -3.03 5.10
C ALA A 61 1.30 -2.34 5.78
N TYR A 62 2.29 -1.92 5.01
CA TYR A 62 3.46 -1.23 5.56
C TYR A 62 3.10 0.14 6.16
N ASN A 63 2.26 0.92 5.48
CA ASN A 63 1.84 2.22 5.99
C ASN A 63 1.14 2.11 7.36
N LYS A 64 0.33 1.09 7.56
CA LYS A 64 -0.29 0.82 8.86
C LYS A 64 0.74 0.43 9.92
N MET A 65 1.62 -0.51 9.59
CA MET A 65 2.60 -1.06 10.53
C MET A 65 3.69 -0.06 10.90
N ALA A 66 4.13 0.78 9.97
CA ALA A 66 5.13 1.82 10.22
C ALA A 66 4.66 2.90 11.21
N GLN A 67 3.36 3.00 11.48
CA GLN A 67 2.77 3.95 12.42
C GLN A 67 2.49 3.36 13.80
N LEU A 68 2.77 2.06 14.00
CA LEU A 68 2.62 1.42 15.30
C LEU A 68 3.77 1.82 16.23
N ASP A 69 3.44 2.01 17.51
CA ASP A 69 4.46 2.26 18.53
C ASP A 69 5.20 0.98 18.95
N ALA A 70 6.24 1.14 19.77
CA ALA A 70 7.08 0.01 20.18
C ALA A 70 6.29 -1.05 20.98
N GLU A 71 5.33 -0.64 21.80
CA GLU A 71 4.49 -1.56 22.57
C GLU A 71 3.57 -2.37 21.66
N GLN A 72 2.95 -1.71 20.69
CA GLN A 72 2.10 -2.37 19.70
C GLN A 72 2.90 -3.36 18.84
N LEU A 73 4.10 -2.97 18.39
CA LEU A 73 5.00 -3.84 17.63
C LEU A 73 5.45 -5.07 18.45
N ALA A 74 5.74 -4.89 19.74
CA ALA A 74 6.14 -5.98 20.62
C ALA A 74 5.05 -7.05 20.79
N ARG A 75 3.77 -6.67 20.68
CA ARG A 75 2.64 -7.60 20.69
C ARG A 75 2.47 -8.37 19.38
N GLY A 76 3.13 -7.92 18.32
CA GLY A 76 2.99 -8.49 17.00
C GLY A 76 1.71 -8.05 16.28
N VAL A 77 1.49 -8.58 15.09
CA VAL A 77 0.34 -8.27 14.25
C VAL A 77 -0.34 -9.54 13.79
N ILE A 78 -1.63 -9.44 13.50
CA ILE A 78 -2.43 -10.52 12.95
C ILE A 78 -3.29 -9.98 11.80
N CYS A 79 -3.52 -10.79 10.80
CA CYS A 79 -4.45 -10.45 9.71
C CYS A 79 -5.24 -11.67 9.27
N ALA A 80 -6.35 -11.42 8.58
CA ALA A 80 -7.11 -12.42 7.84
C ALA A 80 -7.05 -12.07 6.36
N SER A 81 -6.65 -13.02 5.51
CA SER A 81 -6.44 -12.75 4.09
C SER A 81 -6.51 -14.04 3.27
N ALA A 82 -7.01 -13.92 2.04
CA ALA A 82 -6.96 -15.00 1.05
C ALA A 82 -5.59 -15.13 0.34
N GLY A 83 -4.67 -14.18 0.52
CA GLY A 83 -3.34 -14.25 -0.08
C GLY A 83 -2.57 -12.93 -0.10
N ASN A 84 -2.94 -11.99 -0.95
CA ASN A 84 -2.14 -10.79 -1.22
C ASN A 84 -1.90 -9.89 0.00
N HIS A 85 -2.91 -9.68 0.82
CA HIS A 85 -2.75 -8.88 2.03
C HIS A 85 -1.82 -9.56 3.04
N ALA A 86 -1.94 -10.88 3.22
CA ALA A 86 -1.06 -11.65 4.09
C ALA A 86 0.42 -11.54 3.67
N GLN A 87 0.70 -11.57 2.37
CA GLN A 87 2.06 -11.38 1.84
C GLN A 87 2.59 -9.98 2.16
N GLY A 88 1.75 -8.95 2.00
CA GLY A 88 2.11 -7.57 2.35
C GLY A 88 2.40 -7.40 3.84
N VAL A 89 1.59 -8.00 4.70
CA VAL A 89 1.79 -8.00 6.16
C VAL A 89 3.08 -8.73 6.53
N ALA A 90 3.32 -9.91 5.95
CA ALA A 90 4.52 -10.71 6.23
C ALA A 90 5.81 -9.95 5.87
N LEU A 91 5.86 -9.34 4.69
CA LEU A 91 7.02 -8.55 4.27
C LEU A 91 7.20 -7.31 5.17
N SER A 92 6.11 -6.64 5.53
CA SER A 92 6.15 -5.44 6.37
C SER A 92 6.58 -5.73 7.82
N ALA A 93 6.36 -6.95 8.29
CA ALA A 93 6.71 -7.38 9.64
C ALA A 93 8.18 -7.82 9.78
N HIS A 94 8.88 -8.02 8.68
CA HIS A 94 10.28 -8.48 8.64
C HIS A 94 11.24 -7.29 8.82
#